data_982faace7c342ffad7534c136768649c
#
_entry.id   982faace7c342ffad7534c136768649c
#
_cell.length_a   1.000
_cell.length_b   1.000
_cell.length_c   1.000
_cell.angle_alpha   90.00
_cell.angle_beta   90.00
_cell.angle_gamma   90.00
#
_symmetry.space_group_name_H-M   'P 1'
#
loop_
_entity.id
_entity.type
_entity.pdbx_description
1 polymer ?
#
loop_
_entity_poly.entity_id
_entity_poly.type
_entity_poly.pdbx_seq_one_letter_code
_entity_poly.pdbx_strand_id
1 'polypeptide(L)'
;MAGWFELSKSSDGQVRFVLKAGNAETILTSELYKTRAAAENGIASVQKNCGSDERYELKEAANGKFFFNLKAANHQVIGTSQMYATAQARDGGIASVKSNGASETVKDKTGG
;
A
#
# COMPACT_ATOMS: atom_id res chain seq x y z
N MET A 1 -8.07 8.59 13.85
CA MET A 1 -8.18 7.12 13.92
C MET A 1 -7.12 6.50 13.02
N ALA A 2 -6.40 5.52 13.54
CA ALA A 2 -5.37 4.86 12.73
C ALA A 2 -6.03 4.01 11.64
N GLY A 3 -5.35 3.89 10.49
CA GLY A 3 -5.79 3.03 9.41
C GLY A 3 -5.56 1.56 9.71
N TRP A 4 -5.80 0.72 8.71
CA TRP A 4 -5.65 -0.73 8.85
C TRP A 4 -5.33 -1.34 7.50
N PHE A 5 -4.84 -2.58 7.55
CA PHE A 5 -4.62 -3.38 6.34
C PHE A 5 -5.80 -4.34 6.14
N GLU A 6 -6.17 -4.60 4.90
CA GLU A 6 -7.18 -5.62 4.57
C GLU A 6 -6.58 -6.62 3.61
N LEU A 7 -6.67 -7.90 3.98
CA LEU A 7 -6.28 -9.01 3.13
C LEU A 7 -7.50 -9.49 2.35
N SER A 8 -7.32 -9.76 1.05
CA SER A 8 -8.39 -10.27 0.21
C SER A 8 -7.82 -11.22 -0.84
N LYS A 9 -8.69 -12.04 -1.42
CA LYS A 9 -8.31 -12.91 -2.53
C LYS A 9 -8.78 -12.32 -3.85
N SER A 10 -7.94 -12.47 -4.86
CA SER A 10 -8.33 -12.14 -6.23
C SER A 10 -9.11 -13.33 -6.83
N SER A 11 -9.68 -13.11 -8.02
CA SER A 11 -10.50 -14.14 -8.68
C SER A 11 -9.72 -15.41 -9.01
N ASP A 12 -8.41 -15.33 -9.15
CA ASP A 12 -7.55 -16.48 -9.44
C ASP A 12 -6.95 -17.13 -8.19
N GLY A 13 -7.41 -16.73 -6.99
CA GLY A 13 -6.98 -17.31 -5.74
C GLY A 13 -5.72 -16.74 -5.15
N GLN A 14 -5.11 -15.73 -5.81
CA GLN A 14 -3.97 -15.04 -5.22
C GLN A 14 -4.44 -14.10 -4.12
N VAL A 15 -3.51 -13.71 -3.25
CA VAL A 15 -3.80 -12.86 -2.10
C VAL A 15 -3.15 -11.51 -2.28
N ARG A 16 -3.85 -10.46 -1.92
CA ARG A 16 -3.27 -9.12 -1.86
C ARG A 16 -3.79 -8.40 -0.63
N PHE A 17 -3.15 -7.27 -0.32
CA PHE A 17 -3.65 -6.42 0.74
C PHE A 17 -3.77 -4.99 0.23
N VAL A 18 -4.61 -4.24 0.91
CA VAL A 18 -4.66 -2.78 0.75
C VAL A 18 -4.43 -2.15 2.10
N LEU A 19 -3.89 -0.92 2.08
CA LEU A 19 -3.79 -0.10 3.28
C LEU A 19 -4.90 0.93 3.22
N LYS A 20 -5.69 0.99 4.26
CA LYS A 20 -6.79 1.94 4.40
C LYS A 20 -6.40 3.04 5.37
N ALA A 21 -6.75 4.28 5.05
CA ALA A 21 -6.67 5.38 5.99
C ALA A 21 -7.82 5.31 7.00
N GLY A 22 -7.77 6.13 8.05
CA GLY A 22 -8.81 6.13 9.06
C GLY A 22 -10.21 6.44 8.54
N ASN A 23 -10.31 7.10 7.37
CA ASN A 23 -11.58 7.40 6.71
C ASN A 23 -12.03 6.29 5.74
N ALA A 24 -11.39 5.14 5.80
CA ALA A 24 -11.68 3.96 4.96
C ALA A 24 -11.27 4.12 3.48
N GLU A 25 -10.52 5.16 3.12
CA GLU A 25 -9.98 5.28 1.77
C GLU A 25 -8.80 4.33 1.56
N THR A 26 -8.76 3.67 0.40
CA THR A 26 -7.61 2.84 0.02
C THR A 26 -6.49 3.76 -0.43
N ILE A 27 -5.36 3.73 0.29
CA ILE A 27 -4.22 4.60 -0.01
C ILE A 27 -3.03 3.84 -0.59
N LEU A 28 -3.02 2.52 -0.49
CA LEU A 28 -1.96 1.70 -1.06
C LEU A 28 -2.54 0.33 -1.40
N THR A 29 -2.22 -0.20 -2.59
CA THR A 29 -2.63 -1.53 -3.02
C THR A 29 -1.37 -2.35 -3.29
N SER A 30 -1.27 -3.53 -2.68
CA SER A 30 -0.10 -4.37 -2.82
C SER A 30 -0.06 -5.07 -4.17
N GLU A 31 1.10 -5.71 -4.45
CA GLU A 31 1.21 -6.69 -5.50
C GLU A 31 0.41 -7.94 -5.14
N LEU A 32 0.18 -8.83 -6.11
CA LEU A 32 -0.46 -10.10 -5.86
C LEU A 32 0.55 -11.10 -5.33
N TYR A 33 0.17 -11.84 -4.31
CA TYR A 33 0.99 -12.87 -3.70
C TYR A 33 0.33 -14.23 -3.86
N LYS A 34 1.14 -15.26 -4.00
CA LYS A 34 0.61 -16.63 -4.19
C LYS A 34 0.01 -17.20 -2.90
N THR A 35 0.47 -16.73 -1.74
CA THR A 35 0.02 -17.26 -0.46
C THR A 35 -0.30 -16.12 0.51
N ARG A 36 -1.12 -16.43 1.51
CA ARG A 36 -1.41 -15.50 2.58
C ARG A 36 -0.15 -15.13 3.37
N ALA A 37 0.73 -16.10 3.63
CA ALA A 37 1.97 -15.83 4.35
C ALA A 37 2.83 -14.81 3.62
N ALA A 38 2.92 -14.91 2.28
CA ALA A 38 3.68 -13.94 1.49
C ALA A 38 3.05 -12.55 1.57
N ALA A 39 1.71 -12.47 1.53
CA ALA A 39 1.00 -11.20 1.66
C ALA A 39 1.24 -10.58 3.05
N GLU A 40 1.23 -11.39 4.09
CA GLU A 40 1.52 -10.91 5.46
C GLU A 40 2.93 -10.38 5.58
N ASN A 41 3.89 -11.02 4.91
CA ASN A 41 5.26 -10.49 4.84
C ASN A 41 5.30 -9.14 4.14
N GLY A 42 4.47 -8.96 3.11
CA GLY A 42 4.33 -7.67 2.43
C GLY A 42 3.80 -6.59 3.37
N ILE A 43 2.82 -6.92 4.19
CA ILE A 43 2.31 -5.99 5.21
C ILE A 43 3.42 -5.58 6.17
N ALA A 44 4.20 -6.56 6.67
CA ALA A 44 5.32 -6.26 7.55
C ALA A 44 6.35 -5.37 6.88
N SER A 45 6.56 -5.55 5.57
CA SER A 45 7.46 -4.71 4.79
C SER A 45 6.95 -3.27 4.71
N VAL A 46 5.64 -3.06 4.54
CA VAL A 46 5.06 -1.71 4.59
C VAL A 46 5.32 -1.08 5.94
N GLN A 47 5.02 -1.80 7.01
CA GLN A 47 5.19 -1.30 8.38
C GLN A 47 6.64 -0.86 8.62
N LYS A 48 7.59 -1.61 8.08
CA LYS A 48 9.01 -1.33 8.26
C LYS A 48 9.49 -0.16 7.41
N ASN A 49 8.98 0.00 6.19
CA ASN A 49 9.54 0.93 5.21
C ASN A 49 8.76 2.22 5.06
N CYS A 50 7.51 2.28 5.52
CA CYS A 50 6.63 3.41 5.23
C CYS A 50 7.12 4.75 5.79
N GLY A 51 7.98 4.73 6.80
CA GLY A 51 8.51 5.96 7.39
C GLY A 51 9.70 6.56 6.67
N SER A 52 10.27 5.87 5.68
CA SER A 52 11.49 6.32 4.99
C SER A 52 11.15 6.96 3.66
N ASP A 53 11.50 8.24 3.48
CA ASP A 53 11.22 8.96 2.23
C ASP A 53 11.84 8.27 1.01
N GLU A 54 13.02 7.71 1.16
CA GLU A 54 13.74 7.08 0.06
C GLU A 54 13.10 5.79 -0.46
N ARG A 55 12.11 5.27 0.28
CA ARG A 55 11.37 4.08 -0.14
C ARG A 55 10.22 4.41 -1.09
N TYR A 56 9.91 5.68 -1.29
CA TYR A 56 8.83 6.12 -2.17
C TYR A 56 9.39 6.50 -3.53
N GLU A 57 8.87 5.87 -4.57
CA GLU A 57 9.20 6.19 -5.95
C GLU A 57 8.09 7.03 -6.55
N LEU A 58 8.39 8.27 -6.91
CA LEU A 58 7.41 9.21 -7.46
C LEU A 58 7.26 8.95 -8.95
N LYS A 59 6.04 8.80 -9.42
CA LYS A 59 5.75 8.44 -10.80
C LYS A 59 4.68 9.35 -11.40
N GLU A 60 4.69 9.46 -12.72
CA GLU A 60 3.65 10.16 -13.46
C GLU A 60 3.10 9.19 -14.49
N ALA A 61 1.77 9.05 -14.54
CA ALA A 61 1.11 8.17 -15.50
C ALA A 61 0.99 8.85 -16.87
N ALA A 62 0.72 8.05 -17.90
CA ALA A 62 0.60 8.56 -19.27
C ALA A 62 -0.51 9.60 -19.42
N ASN A 63 -1.53 9.57 -18.58
CA ASN A 63 -2.64 10.52 -18.60
C ASN A 63 -2.36 11.80 -17.82
N GLY A 64 -1.12 12.01 -17.38
CA GLY A 64 -0.72 13.20 -16.64
C GLY A 64 -1.04 13.17 -15.16
N LYS A 65 -1.58 12.09 -14.66
CA LYS A 65 -1.84 11.94 -13.23
C LYS A 65 -0.59 11.42 -12.51
N PHE A 66 -0.55 11.64 -11.20
CA PHE A 66 0.61 11.31 -10.38
C PHE A 66 0.29 10.14 -9.45
N PHE A 67 1.27 9.32 -9.19
CA PHE A 67 1.15 8.25 -8.22
C PHE A 67 2.52 7.94 -7.63
N PHE A 68 2.57 7.00 -6.69
CA PHE A 68 3.85 6.56 -6.14
C PHE A 68 3.81 5.06 -5.87
N ASN A 69 5.00 4.48 -5.85
CA ASN A 69 5.21 3.11 -5.39
C ASN A 69 5.92 3.17 -4.05
N LEU A 70 5.58 2.27 -3.14
CA LEU A 70 6.35 2.05 -1.94
C LEU A 70 7.23 0.83 -2.15
N LYS A 71 8.53 0.98 -1.94
CA LYS A 71 9.51 -0.07 -2.19
C LYS A 71 10.14 -0.56 -0.90
N ALA A 72 10.56 -1.81 -0.90
CA ALA A 72 11.39 -2.38 0.17
C ALA A 72 12.84 -1.96 -0.02
N ALA A 73 13.68 -2.29 0.96
CA ALA A 73 15.10 -1.96 0.90
C ALA A 73 15.81 -2.58 -0.29
N ASN A 74 15.31 -3.70 -0.82
CA ASN A 74 15.85 -4.36 -2.00
C ASN A 74 15.28 -3.80 -3.31
N HIS A 75 14.58 -2.67 -3.25
CA HIS A 75 13.96 -1.97 -4.38
C HIS A 75 12.78 -2.70 -5.02
N GLN A 76 12.27 -3.75 -4.41
CA GLN A 76 11.04 -4.40 -4.89
C GLN A 76 9.83 -3.56 -4.51
N VAL A 77 8.89 -3.41 -5.45
CA VAL A 77 7.64 -2.68 -5.19
C VAL A 77 6.78 -3.50 -4.24
N ILE A 78 6.42 -2.91 -3.11
CA ILE A 78 5.50 -3.53 -2.15
C ILE A 78 4.07 -3.21 -2.52
N GLY A 79 3.82 -1.97 -2.93
CA GLY A 79 2.48 -1.53 -3.29
C GLY A 79 2.50 -0.23 -4.06
N THR A 80 1.37 0.09 -4.67
CA THR A 80 1.18 1.26 -5.53
C THR A 80 0.00 2.08 -5.00
N SER A 81 0.14 3.40 -5.02
CA SER A 81 -0.93 4.30 -4.60
C SER A 81 -2.02 4.40 -5.66
N GLN A 82 -3.13 5.06 -5.28
CA GLN A 82 -4.12 5.50 -6.25
C GLN A 82 -3.55 6.64 -7.09
N MET A 83 -4.26 7.02 -8.14
CA MET A 83 -3.87 8.16 -8.99
C MET A 83 -4.32 9.47 -8.39
N TYR A 84 -3.45 10.47 -8.44
CA TYR A 84 -3.71 11.81 -7.93
C TYR A 84 -3.65 12.82 -9.07
N ALA A 85 -4.52 13.82 -9.03
CA ALA A 85 -4.58 14.84 -10.07
C ALA A 85 -3.40 15.81 -10.02
N THR A 86 -2.77 15.98 -8.85
CA THR A 86 -1.67 16.92 -8.66
C THR A 86 -0.54 16.27 -7.87
N ALA A 87 0.67 16.83 -8.01
CA ALA A 87 1.81 16.38 -7.22
C ALA A 87 1.60 16.63 -5.73
N GLN A 88 0.91 17.73 -5.39
CA GLN A 88 0.62 18.05 -4.00
C GLN A 88 -0.30 17.00 -3.37
N ALA A 89 -1.32 16.56 -4.11
CA ALA A 89 -2.22 15.51 -3.63
C ALA A 89 -1.48 14.18 -3.46
N ARG A 90 -0.56 13.85 -4.39
CA ARG A 90 0.31 12.68 -4.27
C ARG A 90 1.14 12.73 -3.00
N ASP A 91 1.73 13.90 -2.70
CA ASP A 91 2.54 14.07 -1.49
C ASP A 91 1.68 13.89 -0.24
N GLY A 92 0.43 14.34 -0.26
CA GLY A 92 -0.52 14.08 0.80
C GLY A 92 -0.80 12.59 0.98
N GLY A 93 -0.86 11.85 -0.12
CA GLY A 93 -1.00 10.39 -0.08
C GLY A 93 0.19 9.71 0.57
N ILE A 94 1.40 10.17 0.27
CA ILE A 94 2.61 9.66 0.92
C ILE A 94 2.55 9.90 2.43
N ALA A 95 2.16 11.11 2.84
CA ALA A 95 2.02 11.43 4.27
C ALA A 95 0.99 10.51 4.93
N SER A 96 -0.09 10.19 4.23
CA SER A 96 -1.11 9.28 4.73
C SER A 96 -0.57 7.86 4.91
N VAL A 97 0.23 7.37 3.96
CA VAL A 97 0.86 6.05 4.10
C VAL A 97 1.82 6.04 5.28
N LYS A 98 2.60 7.11 5.46
CA LYS A 98 3.51 7.20 6.61
C LYS A 98 2.76 7.15 7.93
N SER A 99 1.61 7.84 8.01
CA SER A 99 0.79 7.87 9.22
C SER A 99 0.10 6.54 9.50
N ASN A 100 -0.35 5.86 8.47
CA ASN A 100 -1.21 4.67 8.62
C ASN A 100 -0.47 3.37 8.44
N GLY A 101 0.67 3.38 7.75
CA GLY A 101 1.39 2.16 7.37
C GLY A 101 2.02 1.41 8.52
N ALA A 102 2.19 2.06 9.67
CA ALA A 102 2.71 1.40 10.86
C ALA A 102 1.61 0.71 11.68
N SER A 103 0.35 0.78 11.23
CA SER A 103 -0.78 0.15 11.91
C SER A 103 -0.55 -1.36 12.01
N GLU A 104 -0.89 -1.92 13.18
CA GLU A 104 -0.83 -3.36 13.40
C GLU A 104 -2.18 -4.04 13.19
N THR A 105 -3.21 -3.28 12.85
CA THR A 105 -4.54 -3.82 12.60
C THR A 105 -4.61 -4.42 11.21
N VAL A 106 -4.93 -5.69 11.14
CA VAL A 106 -5.10 -6.41 9.86
C VAL A 106 -6.46 -7.06 9.85
N LYS A 107 -7.29 -6.73 8.86
CA LYS A 107 -8.60 -7.33 8.68
C LYS A 107 -8.49 -8.37 7.57
N ASP A 108 -8.85 -9.59 7.87
CA ASP A 108 -8.73 -10.71 6.94
C ASP A 108 -10.08 -10.92 6.23
N LYS A 109 -10.09 -10.61 4.94
CA LYS A 109 -11.27 -10.77 4.08
C LYS A 109 -11.11 -11.92 3.10
N THR A 110 -10.17 -12.84 3.34
CA THR A 110 -9.90 -13.94 2.41
C THR A 110 -10.96 -15.03 2.45
N GLY A 111 -11.83 -15.00 3.45
CA GLY A 111 -12.94 -15.94 3.52
C GLY A 111 -12.58 -17.31 4.03
N GLY A 112 -11.37 -17.48 4.52
CA GLY A 112 -11.00 -18.81 4.94
C GLY A 112 -10.09 -18.88 6.08
#